data_a06ce4c2106e0739a1565d58e72e56fb
#
_entry.id   a06ce4c2106e0739a1565d58e72e56fb
#
_cell.length_a   1.000
_cell.length_b   1.000
_cell.length_c   1.000
_cell.angle_alpha   90.00
_cell.angle_beta   90.00
_cell.angle_gamma   90.00
#
_symmetry.space_group_name_H-M   'P 1'
#
loop_
_entity.id
_entity.type
_entity.pdbx_description
1 polymer ?
#
loop_
_entity_poly.entity_id
_entity_poly.type
_entity_poly.pdbx_seq_one_letter_code
_entity_poly.pdbx_strand_id
1 'polypeptide(L)'
;MKYKNIREEELKNKVGADWFKQFDTTEILGNIDFTVFPQQDNLFGRTPLLWAEAKTGNFDVATMFVQLIITIGKARTFDKTMPPAFLGAFDFKKIAFVPYINIQDIFYLNDFNWNVTPSNHETKEFQLIKQRIEATLKQNTYVYDYEKDEKELQAFIKNNVAKATTTNKLKIDKNNFIPIYLRWLEIIKPIIDVNWDDLKKANILDSDFYLADLFVDDNNTQNIDDDLSIRDSLFVVFQNQGYKIAKENLKQMFDATITLKNKDTYLHFWKRYKRPPLKEFQDYIIERRDLLVPQDIRERKGAFFTPRIWVELSQKYLTDYLGENWQDDYYIWDCAAGTGNLLAGLTNKYNIYASTLDQADVNVMHERIDHGANLLKNNVFQFDFLNDDFSKLPQSLQDIINDEEKRKKLVVYINPPYAEVSSVGVKGKAGVNQSKITTQFKINEFLKPKIGNASNEIFALF
;
A
#
# COMPACT_ATOMS: atom_id res chain seq x y z
N MET A 1 -12.23 39.13 -12.24
CA MET A 1 -11.66 37.76 -12.25
C MET A 1 -10.40 37.81 -13.09
N LYS A 2 -9.26 37.60 -12.45
CA LYS A 2 -7.90 37.75 -13.03
C LYS A 2 -7.66 36.83 -14.24
N TYR A 3 -8.22 35.63 -14.24
CA TYR A 3 -7.95 34.60 -15.27
C TYR A 3 -9.19 34.19 -16.08
N LYS A 4 -10.10 35.12 -16.34
CA LYS A 4 -11.35 34.85 -17.07
C LYS A 4 -11.09 34.55 -18.55
N ASN A 5 -11.82 33.57 -19.10
CA ASN A 5 -11.84 33.21 -20.53
C ASN A 5 -10.51 32.69 -21.13
N ILE A 6 -9.71 31.99 -20.35
CA ILE A 6 -8.49 31.33 -20.81
C ILE A 6 -8.64 29.81 -20.76
N ARG A 7 -7.80 29.08 -21.49
CA ARG A 7 -7.73 27.61 -21.47
C ARG A 7 -7.01 27.13 -20.21
N GLU A 8 -7.23 25.89 -19.84
CA GLU A 8 -6.63 25.28 -18.65
C GLU A 8 -5.10 25.35 -18.66
N GLU A 9 -4.45 25.01 -19.77
CA GLU A 9 -3.01 25.12 -19.91
C GLU A 9 -2.50 26.56 -19.75
N GLU A 10 -3.24 27.53 -20.30
CA GLU A 10 -2.90 28.94 -20.13
C GLU A 10 -3.08 29.40 -18.69
N LEU A 11 -4.12 28.88 -17.99
CA LEU A 11 -4.33 29.14 -16.56
C LEU A 11 -3.16 28.63 -15.74
N LYS A 12 -2.73 27.39 -15.94
CA LYS A 12 -1.56 26.79 -15.25
C LYS A 12 -0.31 27.63 -15.43
N ASN A 13 -0.01 28.02 -16.67
CA ASN A 13 1.15 28.85 -17.00
C ASN A 13 1.09 30.24 -16.32
N LYS A 14 -0.07 30.90 -16.35
CA LYS A 14 -0.24 32.22 -15.72
C LYS A 14 -0.17 32.14 -14.21
N VAL A 15 -0.79 31.15 -13.59
CA VAL A 15 -0.68 30.94 -12.12
C VAL A 15 0.77 30.66 -11.72
N GLY A 16 1.49 29.83 -12.50
CA GLY A 16 2.92 29.60 -12.30
C GLY A 16 3.75 30.89 -12.38
N ALA A 17 3.56 31.68 -13.44
CA ALA A 17 4.30 32.93 -13.67
C ALA A 17 3.97 34.03 -12.63
N ASP A 18 2.71 34.14 -12.21
CA ASP A 18 2.28 35.19 -11.31
C ASP A 18 2.60 34.91 -9.84
N TRP A 19 2.45 33.64 -9.39
CA TRP A 19 2.50 33.29 -7.98
C TRP A 19 3.70 32.43 -7.60
N PHE A 20 4.20 31.62 -8.52
CA PHE A 20 5.28 30.66 -8.28
C PHE A 20 6.56 30.95 -9.05
N LYS A 21 6.78 32.20 -9.47
CA LYS A 21 7.93 32.65 -10.28
C LYS A 21 9.30 32.22 -9.73
N GLN A 22 9.43 32.08 -8.41
CA GLN A 22 10.68 31.68 -7.76
C GLN A 22 10.88 30.16 -7.68
N PHE A 23 9.97 29.38 -8.26
CA PHE A 23 9.96 27.93 -8.23
C PHE A 23 9.99 27.37 -9.65
N ASP A 24 10.28 26.08 -9.76
CA ASP A 24 10.10 25.34 -11.00
C ASP A 24 8.68 24.77 -11.06
N THR A 25 7.94 25.14 -12.09
CA THR A 25 6.57 24.68 -12.37
C THR A 25 6.49 23.92 -13.69
N THR A 26 7.63 23.54 -14.27
CA THR A 26 7.71 22.89 -15.59
C THR A 26 7.78 21.37 -15.50
N GLU A 27 8.08 20.82 -14.33
CA GLU A 27 8.17 19.39 -14.14
C GLU A 27 6.78 18.74 -14.15
N ILE A 28 6.61 17.73 -15.01
CA ILE A 28 5.35 16.98 -15.14
C ILE A 28 5.48 15.70 -14.31
N LEU A 29 4.58 15.50 -13.38
CA LEU A 29 4.55 14.34 -12.50
C LEU A 29 3.27 13.52 -12.75
N GLY A 30 3.39 12.44 -13.51
CA GLY A 30 2.25 11.61 -13.86
C GLY A 30 1.14 12.42 -14.55
N ASN A 31 -0.10 12.30 -14.03
CA ASN A 31 -1.27 13.02 -14.55
C ASN A 31 -1.69 14.20 -13.64
N ILE A 32 -0.78 14.71 -12.81
CA ILE A 32 -1.04 15.88 -11.96
C ILE A 32 -0.98 17.14 -12.81
N ASP A 33 -2.02 17.95 -12.76
CA ASP A 33 -2.18 19.13 -13.63
C ASP A 33 -1.12 20.20 -13.41
N PHE A 34 -0.69 20.39 -12.17
CA PHE A 34 0.26 21.43 -11.81
C PHE A 34 1.13 21.00 -10.64
N THR A 35 2.44 21.17 -10.80
CA THR A 35 3.44 20.83 -9.77
C THR A 35 4.36 22.00 -9.49
N VAL A 36 4.82 22.13 -8.26
CA VAL A 36 5.79 23.16 -7.86
C VAL A 36 6.96 22.50 -7.16
N PHE A 37 8.17 22.78 -7.67
CA PHE A 37 9.43 22.30 -7.11
C PHE A 37 10.36 23.46 -6.74
N PRO A 38 11.34 23.29 -5.85
CA PRO A 38 12.41 24.24 -5.65
C PRO A 38 13.24 24.42 -6.95
N GLN A 39 13.78 25.59 -7.20
CA GLN A 39 14.65 25.85 -8.36
C GLN A 39 15.97 25.06 -8.30
N GLN A 40 16.48 24.80 -7.10
CA GLN A 40 17.76 24.12 -6.92
C GLN A 40 17.54 22.68 -6.44
N ASP A 41 18.28 21.75 -7.04
CA ASP A 41 18.42 20.41 -6.52
C ASP A 41 19.22 20.45 -5.22
N ASN A 42 18.72 19.75 -4.21
CA ASN A 42 19.59 19.39 -3.10
C ASN A 42 20.29 18.06 -3.42
N LEU A 43 21.29 17.67 -2.65
CA LEU A 43 22.07 16.43 -2.80
C LEU A 43 21.22 15.15 -2.94
N PHE A 44 19.93 15.23 -2.64
CA PHE A 44 18.98 14.10 -2.55
C PHE A 44 17.81 14.21 -3.55
N GLY A 45 17.93 15.05 -4.57
CA GLY A 45 16.87 15.33 -5.54
C GLY A 45 15.87 16.36 -5.04
N ARG A 46 14.98 16.78 -5.92
CA ARG A 46 13.97 17.80 -5.62
C ARG A 46 12.77 17.19 -4.89
N THR A 47 12.39 17.78 -3.76
CA THR A 47 11.15 17.43 -3.09
C THR A 47 10.05 18.36 -3.57
N PRO A 48 8.92 17.85 -4.08
CA PRO A 48 7.82 18.69 -4.52
C PRO A 48 7.25 19.50 -3.35
N LEU A 49 6.89 20.74 -3.61
CA LEU A 49 6.27 21.62 -2.63
C LEU A 49 4.74 21.60 -2.74
N LEU A 50 4.23 21.45 -3.97
CA LEU A 50 2.80 21.46 -4.26
C LEU A 50 2.48 20.50 -5.40
N TRP A 51 1.40 19.74 -5.26
CA TRP A 51 0.68 19.07 -6.33
C TRP A 51 -0.73 19.64 -6.39
N ALA A 52 -1.18 20.07 -7.55
CA ALA A 52 -2.47 20.74 -7.66
C ALA A 52 -3.30 20.29 -8.88
N GLU A 53 -4.61 20.38 -8.70
CA GLU A 53 -5.62 20.26 -9.73
C GLU A 53 -5.99 21.64 -10.24
N ALA A 54 -6.13 21.79 -11.56
CA ALA A 54 -6.52 23.03 -12.21
C ALA A 54 -7.86 22.85 -12.93
N LYS A 55 -8.74 23.86 -12.86
CA LYS A 55 -10.01 23.84 -13.58
C LYS A 55 -10.33 25.20 -14.18
N THR A 56 -10.87 25.16 -15.38
CA THR A 56 -11.41 26.36 -16.05
C THR A 56 -12.84 26.59 -15.60
N GLY A 57 -13.11 27.73 -14.98
CA GLY A 57 -14.44 28.09 -14.45
C GLY A 57 -14.39 28.40 -12.97
N ASN A 58 -15.53 28.31 -12.31
CA ASN A 58 -15.64 28.46 -10.87
C ASN A 58 -16.11 27.12 -10.29
N PHE A 59 -15.19 26.39 -9.69
CA PHE A 59 -15.42 25.05 -9.19
C PHE A 59 -15.46 24.98 -7.67
N ASP A 60 -16.16 23.98 -7.16
CA ASP A 60 -16.10 23.62 -5.74
C ASP A 60 -14.70 23.10 -5.36
N VAL A 61 -14.11 23.70 -4.33
CA VAL A 61 -12.75 23.36 -3.88
C VAL A 61 -12.64 21.90 -3.44
N ALA A 62 -13.65 21.40 -2.73
CA ALA A 62 -13.65 20.01 -2.26
C ALA A 62 -13.68 19.03 -3.45
N THR A 63 -14.47 19.32 -4.47
CA THR A 63 -14.55 18.53 -5.70
C THR A 63 -13.21 18.47 -6.44
N MET A 64 -12.49 19.58 -6.55
CA MET A 64 -11.16 19.62 -7.14
C MET A 64 -10.15 18.80 -6.33
N PHE A 65 -10.17 18.88 -5.00
CA PHE A 65 -9.31 18.05 -4.16
C PHE A 65 -9.60 16.56 -4.29
N VAL A 66 -10.87 16.15 -4.36
CA VAL A 66 -11.24 14.74 -4.58
C VAL A 66 -10.69 14.25 -5.91
N GLN A 67 -10.82 15.05 -6.97
CA GLN A 67 -10.30 14.71 -8.28
C GLN A 67 -8.77 14.54 -8.26
N LEU A 68 -8.05 15.46 -7.62
CA LEU A 68 -6.60 15.36 -7.43
C LEU A 68 -6.22 14.10 -6.64
N ILE A 69 -6.94 13.80 -5.56
CA ILE A 69 -6.69 12.62 -4.73
C ILE A 69 -6.88 11.33 -5.54
N ILE A 70 -7.94 11.24 -6.35
CA ILE A 70 -8.14 10.09 -7.24
C ILE A 70 -7.02 9.98 -8.27
N THR A 71 -6.59 11.11 -8.86
CA THR A 71 -5.46 11.15 -9.80
C THR A 71 -4.18 10.62 -9.15
N ILE A 72 -3.85 11.10 -7.95
CA ILE A 72 -2.68 10.65 -7.17
C ILE A 72 -2.80 9.15 -6.83
N GLY A 73 -3.97 8.72 -6.35
CA GLY A 73 -4.25 7.32 -5.99
C GLY A 73 -4.11 6.39 -7.18
N LYS A 74 -4.72 6.74 -8.32
CA LYS A 74 -4.68 5.97 -9.57
C LYS A 74 -3.26 5.80 -10.11
N ALA A 75 -2.47 6.86 -10.13
CA ALA A 75 -1.08 6.83 -10.58
C ALA A 75 -0.11 6.31 -9.51
N ARG A 76 -0.55 6.16 -8.27
CA ARG A 76 0.27 5.84 -7.10
C ARG A 76 1.50 6.74 -6.97
N THR A 77 1.30 8.01 -7.25
CA THR A 77 2.38 9.01 -7.22
C THR A 77 3.02 9.09 -5.84
N PHE A 78 2.22 8.90 -4.78
CA PHE A 78 2.66 8.88 -3.39
C PHE A 78 3.68 7.78 -3.05
N ASP A 79 3.73 6.69 -3.84
CA ASP A 79 4.72 5.62 -3.66
C ASP A 79 5.99 5.83 -4.49
N LYS A 80 5.87 6.55 -5.61
CA LYS A 80 6.95 6.69 -6.60
C LYS A 80 7.85 7.89 -6.33
N THR A 81 7.27 8.95 -5.77
CA THR A 81 7.97 10.22 -5.52
C THR A 81 7.76 10.69 -4.09
N MET A 82 8.65 11.58 -3.62
CA MET A 82 8.43 12.25 -2.34
C MET A 82 7.11 13.00 -2.37
N PRO A 83 6.27 12.89 -1.33
CA PRO A 83 5.04 13.65 -1.27
C PRO A 83 5.33 15.16 -1.13
N PRO A 84 4.43 16.01 -1.65
CA PRO A 84 4.57 17.44 -1.53
C PRO A 84 4.26 17.92 -0.11
N ALA A 85 4.64 19.17 0.20
CA ALA A 85 4.20 19.79 1.44
C ALA A 85 2.68 20.04 1.45
N PHE A 86 2.14 20.42 0.29
CA PHE A 86 0.74 20.76 0.11
C PHE A 86 0.12 20.06 -1.09
N LEU A 87 -1.17 19.73 -0.98
CA LEU A 87 -2.05 19.58 -2.13
C LEU A 87 -2.71 20.91 -2.41
N GLY A 88 -2.97 21.20 -3.68
CA GLY A 88 -3.61 22.42 -4.13
C GLY A 88 -4.77 22.17 -5.08
N ALA A 89 -5.63 23.16 -5.18
CA ALA A 89 -6.68 23.20 -6.18
C ALA A 89 -6.92 24.65 -6.60
N PHE A 90 -7.00 24.93 -7.90
CA PHE A 90 -7.20 26.29 -8.35
C PHE A 90 -8.08 26.39 -9.59
N ASP A 91 -8.77 27.52 -9.69
CA ASP A 91 -9.59 27.89 -10.81
C ASP A 91 -9.33 29.36 -11.26
N PHE A 92 -10.21 29.93 -12.04
CA PHE A 92 -10.10 31.32 -12.54
C PHE A 92 -10.09 32.37 -11.43
N LYS A 93 -10.63 32.06 -10.27
CA LYS A 93 -10.89 33.01 -9.22
C LYS A 93 -10.03 32.82 -8.00
N LYS A 94 -9.76 31.59 -7.63
CA LYS A 94 -9.20 31.24 -6.33
C LYS A 94 -8.19 30.10 -6.43
N ILE A 95 -7.33 30.03 -5.42
CA ILE A 95 -6.43 28.92 -5.16
C ILE A 95 -6.63 28.46 -3.72
N ALA A 96 -6.58 27.16 -3.52
CA ALA A 96 -6.71 26.53 -2.21
C ALA A 96 -5.54 25.60 -1.94
N PHE A 97 -5.15 25.47 -0.68
CA PHE A 97 -4.07 24.63 -0.21
C PHE A 97 -4.53 23.80 0.98
N VAL A 98 -4.14 22.54 1.04
CA VAL A 98 -4.27 21.70 2.23
C VAL A 98 -2.92 21.01 2.50
N PRO A 99 -2.41 20.98 3.75
CA PRO A 99 -1.18 20.25 4.05
C PRO A 99 -1.36 18.77 3.70
N TYR A 100 -0.42 18.20 2.93
CA TYR A 100 -0.47 16.81 2.49
C TYR A 100 -0.60 15.84 3.67
N ILE A 101 0.06 16.13 4.78
CA ILE A 101 0.03 15.30 5.99
C ILE A 101 -1.38 15.08 6.56
N ASN A 102 -2.30 16.01 6.31
CA ASN A 102 -3.68 15.92 6.79
C ASN A 102 -4.56 15.04 5.89
N ILE A 103 -4.09 14.73 4.67
CA ILE A 103 -4.80 13.94 3.66
C ILE A 103 -4.12 12.58 3.43
N GLN A 104 -2.84 12.44 3.75
CA GLN A 104 -2.01 11.30 3.36
C GLN A 104 -2.61 9.93 3.73
N ASP A 105 -3.33 9.83 4.85
CA ASP A 105 -3.85 8.57 5.37
C ASP A 105 -4.84 7.92 4.39
N ILE A 106 -5.53 8.72 3.55
CA ILE A 106 -6.49 8.20 2.57
C ILE A 106 -5.84 7.28 1.53
N PHE A 107 -4.57 7.53 1.17
CA PHE A 107 -3.85 6.74 0.17
C PHE A 107 -3.45 5.35 0.66
N TYR A 108 -3.47 5.11 1.96
CA TYR A 108 -3.14 3.84 2.60
C TYR A 108 -4.37 3.06 3.08
N LEU A 109 -5.57 3.66 2.95
CA LEU A 109 -6.81 2.93 3.15
C LEU A 109 -7.04 1.99 1.96
N ASN A 110 -7.27 0.72 2.24
CA ASN A 110 -7.56 -0.28 1.21
C ASN A 110 -9.05 -0.31 0.80
N ASP A 111 -9.74 0.82 0.97
CA ASP A 111 -11.21 0.90 0.88
C ASP A 111 -11.70 1.47 -0.45
N PHE A 112 -10.77 1.93 -1.32
CA PHE A 112 -11.14 2.64 -2.54
C PHE A 112 -10.63 1.93 -3.80
N ASN A 113 -11.49 1.84 -4.80
CA ASN A 113 -11.11 1.48 -6.15
C ASN A 113 -10.52 2.71 -6.85
N TRP A 114 -9.20 2.79 -6.93
CA TRP A 114 -8.50 3.91 -7.57
C TRP A 114 -8.61 3.93 -9.09
N ASN A 115 -9.19 2.88 -9.74
CA ASN A 115 -9.26 2.77 -11.19
C ASN A 115 -10.42 3.58 -11.83
N VAL A 116 -11.14 4.35 -11.03
CA VAL A 116 -12.19 5.24 -11.54
C VAL A 116 -11.61 6.44 -12.29
N THR A 117 -12.43 7.06 -13.12
CA THR A 117 -12.08 8.28 -13.84
C THR A 117 -12.15 9.47 -12.91
N PRO A 118 -11.05 10.22 -12.65
CA PRO A 118 -11.05 11.33 -11.68
C PRO A 118 -12.10 12.40 -11.93
N SER A 119 -12.42 12.69 -13.20
CA SER A 119 -13.43 13.68 -13.60
C SER A 119 -14.88 13.18 -13.54
N ASN A 120 -15.11 11.89 -13.28
CA ASN A 120 -16.46 11.36 -13.12
C ASN A 120 -16.90 11.48 -11.66
N HIS A 121 -17.58 12.59 -11.36
CA HIS A 121 -18.00 12.94 -10.01
C HIS A 121 -19.19 12.10 -9.48
N GLU A 122 -19.83 11.32 -10.35
CA GLU A 122 -20.98 10.48 -9.98
C GLU A 122 -20.57 9.09 -9.50
N THR A 123 -19.29 8.72 -9.63
CA THR A 123 -18.81 7.43 -9.16
C THR A 123 -18.94 7.31 -7.66
N LYS A 124 -19.21 6.09 -7.19
CA LYS A 124 -19.29 5.75 -5.77
C LYS A 124 -18.01 6.14 -5.03
N GLU A 125 -16.86 5.85 -5.63
CA GLU A 125 -15.55 6.17 -5.08
C GLU A 125 -15.36 7.68 -4.90
N PHE A 126 -15.76 8.47 -5.90
CA PHE A 126 -15.70 9.93 -5.79
C PHE A 126 -16.49 10.43 -4.57
N GLN A 127 -17.70 9.94 -4.39
CA GLN A 127 -18.58 10.34 -3.28
C GLN A 127 -18.05 9.86 -1.93
N LEU A 128 -17.54 8.62 -1.85
CA LEU A 128 -16.94 8.07 -0.63
C LEU A 128 -15.69 8.85 -0.21
N ILE A 129 -14.80 9.15 -1.15
CA ILE A 129 -13.60 9.96 -0.88
C ILE A 129 -14.01 11.35 -0.43
N LYS A 130 -14.97 11.99 -1.13
CA LYS A 130 -15.48 13.31 -0.76
C LYS A 130 -16.01 13.33 0.67
N GLN A 131 -16.84 12.36 1.04
CA GLN A 131 -17.36 12.22 2.40
C GLN A 131 -16.25 12.03 3.43
N ARG A 132 -15.26 11.20 3.10
CA ARG A 132 -14.16 10.86 4.02
C ARG A 132 -13.27 12.06 4.36
N ILE A 133 -13.00 12.92 3.38
CA ILE A 133 -12.08 14.06 3.56
C ILE A 133 -12.80 15.37 3.90
N GLU A 134 -14.14 15.44 3.84
CA GLU A 134 -14.91 16.67 4.01
C GLU A 134 -14.58 17.43 5.30
N ALA A 135 -14.55 16.70 6.43
CA ALA A 135 -14.23 17.30 7.73
C ALA A 135 -12.80 17.84 7.77
N THR A 136 -11.85 17.09 7.22
CA THR A 136 -10.44 17.48 7.13
C THR A 136 -10.26 18.71 6.25
N LEU A 137 -10.92 18.75 5.10
CA LEU A 137 -10.87 19.91 4.20
C LEU A 137 -11.48 21.16 4.84
N LYS A 138 -12.60 21.04 5.52
CA LYS A 138 -13.23 22.18 6.23
C LYS A 138 -12.33 22.79 7.29
N GLN A 139 -11.54 21.97 7.97
CA GLN A 139 -10.69 22.42 9.07
C GLN A 139 -9.30 22.90 8.63
N ASN A 140 -8.76 22.37 7.54
CA ASN A 140 -7.33 22.50 7.21
C ASN A 140 -7.07 23.13 5.84
N THR A 141 -8.11 23.58 5.12
CA THR A 141 -7.94 24.19 3.80
C THR A 141 -7.80 25.71 3.91
N TYR A 142 -6.74 26.23 3.31
CA TYR A 142 -6.51 27.67 3.11
C TYR A 142 -6.96 28.06 1.72
N VAL A 143 -7.92 28.98 1.62
CA VAL A 143 -8.51 29.42 0.34
C VAL A 143 -8.24 30.90 0.14
N TYR A 144 -7.75 31.29 -1.03
CA TYR A 144 -7.41 32.68 -1.38
C TYR A 144 -8.05 33.05 -2.72
N ASP A 145 -8.76 34.17 -2.76
CA ASP A 145 -9.22 34.80 -3.99
C ASP A 145 -8.05 35.64 -4.57
N TYR A 146 -7.73 35.48 -5.84
CA TYR A 146 -6.57 36.13 -6.45
C TYR A 146 -6.62 37.66 -6.44
N GLU A 147 -7.80 38.26 -6.40
CA GLU A 147 -7.98 39.73 -6.41
C GLU A 147 -8.16 40.29 -4.99
N LYS A 148 -8.85 39.54 -4.12
CA LYS A 148 -9.19 40.02 -2.79
C LYS A 148 -8.10 39.76 -1.75
N ASP A 149 -7.47 38.60 -1.87
CA ASP A 149 -6.52 38.06 -0.88
C ASP A 149 -5.09 38.02 -1.43
N GLU A 150 -4.76 38.94 -2.36
CA GLU A 150 -3.45 38.94 -3.04
C GLU A 150 -2.26 38.96 -2.10
N LYS A 151 -2.32 39.81 -1.07
CA LYS A 151 -1.23 39.99 -0.08
C LYS A 151 -1.10 38.75 0.82
N GLU A 152 -2.23 38.22 1.24
CA GLU A 152 -2.33 37.02 2.08
C GLU A 152 -1.81 35.80 1.33
N LEU A 153 -2.17 35.65 0.06
CA LEU A 153 -1.69 34.58 -0.81
C LEU A 153 -0.17 34.66 -1.02
N GLN A 154 0.35 35.86 -1.30
CA GLN A 154 1.81 36.06 -1.43
C GLN A 154 2.53 35.73 -0.13
N ALA A 155 1.98 36.16 1.01
CA ALA A 155 2.53 35.86 2.33
C ALA A 155 2.48 34.35 2.63
N PHE A 156 1.37 33.66 2.28
CA PHE A 156 1.25 32.22 2.45
C PHE A 156 2.28 31.46 1.63
N ILE A 157 2.41 31.77 0.35
CA ILE A 157 3.40 31.13 -0.53
C ILE A 157 4.81 31.34 0.01
N LYS A 158 5.17 32.56 0.40
CA LYS A 158 6.49 32.89 0.94
C LYS A 158 6.79 32.20 2.28
N ASN A 159 5.82 32.13 3.17
CA ASN A 159 6.05 31.68 4.54
C ASN A 159 5.74 30.20 4.77
N ASN A 160 4.89 29.60 3.96
CA ASN A 160 4.49 28.19 4.10
C ASN A 160 5.01 27.35 2.95
N VAL A 161 4.74 27.69 1.69
CA VAL A 161 5.17 26.87 0.55
C VAL A 161 6.69 26.93 0.36
N ALA A 162 7.27 28.13 0.34
CA ALA A 162 8.72 28.30 0.14
C ALA A 162 9.57 27.78 1.29
N LYS A 163 9.04 27.83 2.51
CA LYS A 163 9.72 27.33 3.71
C LYS A 163 9.35 25.88 4.07
N ALA A 164 8.50 25.27 3.28
CA ALA A 164 8.13 23.87 3.45
C ALA A 164 9.33 22.96 3.14
N THR A 165 10.31 22.98 4.03
CA THR A 165 11.38 22.00 4.02
C THR A 165 10.84 20.71 4.64
N THR A 166 10.98 19.60 3.94
CA THR A 166 11.10 18.20 4.42
C THR A 166 10.40 17.75 5.72
N THR A 167 9.58 18.56 6.35
CA THR A 167 8.94 18.27 7.64
C THR A 167 7.73 17.31 7.54
N ASN A 168 7.29 17.01 6.33
CA ASN A 168 6.12 16.15 6.12
C ASN A 168 6.51 14.70 5.85
N LYS A 169 7.31 14.13 6.75
CA LYS A 169 7.58 12.69 6.72
C LYS A 169 6.28 11.91 6.89
N LEU A 170 6.08 10.87 6.06
CA LEU A 170 4.96 9.96 6.19
C LEU A 170 5.00 9.27 7.55
N LYS A 171 3.92 9.35 8.30
CA LYS A 171 3.77 8.59 9.55
C LYS A 171 3.66 7.11 9.23
N ILE A 172 4.30 6.28 10.02
CA ILE A 172 4.26 4.83 9.88
C ILE A 172 3.20 4.28 10.82
N ASP A 173 2.28 3.52 10.27
CA ASP A 173 1.15 2.92 10.97
C ASP A 173 0.92 1.46 10.52
N LYS A 174 -0.12 0.85 11.04
CA LYS A 174 -0.52 -0.52 10.72
C LYS A 174 -0.91 -0.76 9.25
N ASN A 175 -1.21 0.28 8.48
CA ASN A 175 -1.66 0.15 7.09
C ASN A 175 -0.49 0.22 6.10
N ASN A 176 0.58 0.93 6.46
CA ASN A 176 1.67 1.21 5.53
C ASN A 176 3.00 0.50 5.85
N PHE A 177 3.17 -0.10 7.05
CA PHE A 177 4.43 -0.73 7.43
C PHE A 177 4.84 -1.90 6.51
N ILE A 178 3.88 -2.66 5.96
CA ILE A 178 4.15 -3.73 4.98
C ILE A 178 4.59 -3.16 3.62
N PRO A 179 3.87 -2.22 2.98
CA PRO A 179 4.36 -1.53 1.80
C PRO A 179 5.75 -0.92 1.95
N ILE A 180 6.06 -0.34 3.11
CA ILE A 180 7.39 0.21 3.41
C ILE A 180 8.42 -0.92 3.48
N TYR A 181 8.10 -2.06 4.08
CA TYR A 181 8.97 -3.25 4.12
C TYR A 181 9.34 -3.75 2.73
N LEU A 182 8.37 -3.87 1.82
CA LEU A 182 8.65 -4.31 0.46
C LEU A 182 9.62 -3.38 -0.26
N ARG A 183 9.47 -2.07 -0.10
CA ARG A 183 10.43 -1.10 -0.63
C ARG A 183 11.78 -1.14 0.07
N TRP A 184 11.79 -1.40 1.37
CA TRP A 184 13.02 -1.57 2.14
C TRP A 184 13.83 -2.78 1.63
N LEU A 185 13.15 -3.90 1.30
CA LEU A 185 13.80 -5.07 0.70
C LEU A 185 14.47 -4.75 -0.64
N GLU A 186 13.86 -3.89 -1.44
CA GLU A 186 14.37 -3.52 -2.76
C GLU A 186 15.53 -2.51 -2.67
N ILE A 187 15.44 -1.54 -1.77
CA ILE A 187 16.32 -0.37 -1.76
C ILE A 187 17.38 -0.45 -0.66
N ILE A 188 16.99 -0.83 0.55
CA ILE A 188 17.85 -0.79 1.73
C ILE A 188 18.59 -2.10 1.96
N LYS A 189 17.90 -3.22 1.90
CA LYS A 189 18.54 -4.54 2.10
C LYS A 189 19.82 -4.73 1.28
N PRO A 190 19.88 -4.40 -0.04
CA PRO A 190 21.08 -4.57 -0.85
C PRO A 190 22.28 -3.70 -0.44
N ILE A 191 22.03 -2.60 0.25
CA ILE A 191 23.08 -1.67 0.70
C ILE A 191 23.58 -1.95 2.12
N ILE A 192 22.90 -2.80 2.88
CA ILE A 192 23.41 -3.27 4.18
C ILE A 192 24.51 -4.31 3.93
N ASP A 193 25.70 -4.03 4.43
CA ASP A 193 26.87 -4.88 4.21
C ASP A 193 26.95 -5.97 5.29
N VAL A 194 26.13 -7.01 5.11
CA VAL A 194 26.09 -8.19 5.98
C VAL A 194 25.99 -9.46 5.13
N ASN A 195 26.42 -10.57 5.70
CA ASN A 195 26.20 -11.89 5.09
C ASN A 195 24.80 -12.41 5.44
N TRP A 196 23.83 -12.20 4.56
CA TRP A 196 22.44 -12.60 4.78
C TRP A 196 22.25 -14.12 4.96
N ASP A 197 23.12 -14.96 4.35
CA ASP A 197 23.04 -16.40 4.50
C ASP A 197 23.48 -16.87 5.90
N ASP A 198 24.46 -16.20 6.50
CA ASP A 198 24.90 -16.51 7.86
C ASP A 198 23.87 -16.02 8.89
N LEU A 199 23.26 -14.85 8.68
CA LEU A 199 22.17 -14.36 9.50
C LEU A 199 20.98 -15.32 9.48
N LYS A 200 20.64 -15.82 8.30
CA LYS A 200 19.56 -16.80 8.12
C LYS A 200 19.84 -18.13 8.84
N LYS A 201 21.10 -18.62 8.84
CA LYS A 201 21.51 -19.79 9.63
C LYS A 201 21.35 -19.53 11.13
N ALA A 202 21.56 -18.31 11.57
CA ALA A 202 21.35 -17.85 12.94
C ALA A 202 19.86 -17.53 13.25
N ASN A 203 18.94 -17.83 12.34
CA ASN A 203 17.51 -17.55 12.44
C ASN A 203 17.15 -16.06 12.55
N ILE A 204 18.02 -15.18 12.03
CA ILE A 204 17.78 -13.75 11.92
C ILE A 204 17.25 -13.46 10.51
N LEU A 205 16.07 -12.88 10.43
CA LEU A 205 15.33 -12.69 9.19
C LEU A 205 15.43 -11.25 8.67
N ASP A 206 15.16 -11.07 7.39
CA ASP A 206 15.05 -9.74 6.78
C ASP A 206 14.06 -8.84 7.52
N SER A 207 12.96 -9.44 7.99
CA SER A 207 11.94 -8.74 8.76
C SER A 207 12.44 -8.24 10.11
N ASP A 208 13.39 -8.94 10.73
CA ASP A 208 13.99 -8.52 12.00
C ASP A 208 14.85 -7.27 11.81
N PHE A 209 15.63 -7.24 10.72
CA PHE A 209 16.41 -6.07 10.33
C PHE A 209 15.54 -4.88 9.97
N TYR A 210 14.49 -5.12 9.19
CA TYR A 210 13.54 -4.06 8.87
C TYR A 210 12.88 -3.48 10.10
N LEU A 211 12.40 -4.34 11.02
CA LEU A 211 11.79 -3.87 12.26
C LEU A 211 12.79 -3.09 13.10
N ALA A 212 14.02 -3.56 13.22
CA ALA A 212 15.06 -2.85 13.93
C ALA A 212 15.31 -1.46 13.32
N ASP A 213 15.43 -1.39 12.01
CA ASP A 213 15.63 -0.14 11.27
C ASP A 213 14.42 0.79 11.38
N LEU A 214 13.20 0.22 11.35
CA LEU A 214 11.94 0.94 11.51
C LEU A 214 11.80 1.62 12.88
N PHE A 215 12.35 0.99 13.93
CA PHE A 215 12.26 1.47 15.31
C PHE A 215 13.39 2.42 15.73
N VAL A 216 14.31 2.76 14.82
CA VAL A 216 15.31 3.80 15.06
C VAL A 216 14.60 5.13 15.36
N ASP A 217 15.04 5.81 16.41
CA ASP A 217 14.50 7.12 16.78
C ASP A 217 15.24 8.25 16.09
N ASP A 218 14.73 8.72 14.96
CA ASP A 218 15.30 9.82 14.19
C ASP A 218 15.40 11.15 14.96
N ASN A 219 14.67 11.33 16.07
CA ASN A 219 14.70 12.56 16.84
C ASN A 219 15.84 12.57 17.87
N ASN A 220 16.24 11.40 18.35
CA ASN A 220 17.27 11.25 19.38
C ASN A 220 18.64 10.85 18.80
N THR A 221 18.69 10.48 17.53
CA THR A 221 19.90 10.02 16.86
C THR A 221 20.52 11.17 16.07
N GLN A 222 21.47 11.90 16.68
CA GLN A 222 22.10 13.06 16.05
C GLN A 222 23.12 12.73 14.96
N ASN A 223 23.61 11.50 14.94
CA ASN A 223 24.55 11.02 13.93
C ASN A 223 24.11 9.64 13.45
N ILE A 224 23.82 9.56 12.16
CA ILE A 224 23.53 8.29 11.46
C ILE A 224 24.86 7.56 11.10
N ASP A 225 25.85 7.66 11.94
CA ASP A 225 26.96 6.70 11.95
C ASP A 225 26.52 5.35 12.60
N ASP A 226 25.29 4.95 12.37
CA ASP A 226 24.45 4.24 13.31
C ASP A 226 24.29 2.77 13.01
N ASP A 227 25.40 2.13 12.89
CA ASP A 227 25.56 0.73 13.18
C ASP A 227 25.02 0.37 14.59
N LEU A 228 25.14 1.29 15.54
CA LEU A 228 24.70 1.11 16.92
C LEU A 228 23.18 1.14 17.07
N SER A 229 22.49 2.01 16.33
CA SER A 229 21.04 2.18 16.46
C SER A 229 20.28 0.97 15.90
N ILE A 230 20.70 0.45 14.75
CA ILE A 230 20.08 -0.78 14.19
C ILE A 230 20.32 -1.95 15.14
N ARG A 231 21.51 -2.10 15.71
CA ARG A 231 21.83 -3.17 16.66
C ARG A 231 21.05 -3.06 17.97
N ASP A 232 20.94 -1.86 18.52
CA ASP A 232 20.20 -1.66 19.74
C ASP A 232 18.71 -1.89 19.55
N SER A 233 18.15 -1.45 18.42
CA SER A 233 16.76 -1.74 18.04
C SER A 233 16.53 -3.22 17.75
N LEU A 234 17.49 -3.90 17.11
CA LEU A 234 17.43 -5.34 16.87
C LEU A 234 17.39 -6.14 18.17
N PHE A 235 18.18 -5.73 19.17
CA PHE A 235 18.16 -6.32 20.50
C PHE A 235 16.78 -6.18 21.16
N VAL A 236 16.16 -5.00 21.09
CA VAL A 236 14.81 -4.77 21.63
C VAL A 236 13.77 -5.61 20.89
N VAL A 237 13.83 -5.70 19.56
CA VAL A 237 12.94 -6.54 18.75
C VAL A 237 13.07 -8.00 19.15
N PHE A 238 14.27 -8.51 19.31
CA PHE A 238 14.48 -9.91 19.72
C PHE A 238 13.99 -10.20 21.14
N GLN A 239 14.21 -9.29 22.08
CA GLN A 239 13.68 -9.46 23.44
C GLN A 239 12.16 -9.49 23.48
N ASN A 240 11.50 -8.60 22.75
CA ASN A 240 10.04 -8.57 22.67
C ASN A 240 9.44 -9.82 22.00
N GLN A 241 10.23 -10.53 21.20
CA GLN A 241 9.83 -11.79 20.57
C GLN A 241 10.17 -13.03 21.40
N GLY A 242 10.66 -12.86 22.62
CA GLY A 242 11.03 -13.97 23.50
C GLY A 242 12.40 -14.57 23.20
N TYR A 243 13.18 -14.02 22.30
CA TYR A 243 14.57 -14.45 22.06
C TYR A 243 15.47 -13.90 23.17
N LYS A 244 16.07 -14.80 23.95
CA LYS A 244 17.06 -14.44 24.98
C LYS A 244 18.44 -14.29 24.34
N ILE A 245 18.65 -13.29 23.53
CA ILE A 245 19.95 -12.99 22.97
C ILE A 245 20.61 -11.88 23.80
N ALA A 246 21.78 -12.15 24.35
CA ALA A 246 22.54 -11.13 25.08
C ALA A 246 23.08 -10.08 24.09
N LYS A 247 23.14 -8.82 24.51
CA LYS A 247 23.64 -7.70 23.68
C LYS A 247 25.09 -7.93 23.23
N GLU A 248 25.88 -8.58 24.05
CA GLU A 248 27.26 -8.98 23.74
C GLU A 248 27.32 -10.01 22.60
N ASN A 249 26.37 -10.97 22.55
CA ASN A 249 26.31 -11.97 21.50
C ASN A 249 25.90 -11.35 20.16
N LEU A 250 25.04 -10.33 20.17
CA LEU A 250 24.74 -9.55 18.96
C LEU A 250 25.98 -8.81 18.46
N LYS A 251 26.81 -8.26 19.36
CA LYS A 251 28.07 -7.63 18.96
C LYS A 251 29.07 -8.61 18.33
N GLN A 252 29.11 -9.85 18.84
CA GLN A 252 29.99 -10.91 18.30
C GLN A 252 29.48 -11.49 16.99
N MET A 253 28.17 -11.55 16.78
CA MET A 253 27.57 -11.99 15.52
C MET A 253 27.84 -11.00 14.38
N PHE A 254 27.95 -9.73 14.70
CA PHE A 254 28.37 -8.68 13.78
C PHE A 254 29.79 -8.26 14.19
N ASP A 255 30.80 -9.05 13.79
CA ASP A 255 32.23 -8.87 14.11
C ASP A 255 32.80 -7.49 13.75
N ALA A 256 32.10 -6.78 12.94
CA ALA A 256 32.26 -5.37 12.65
C ALA A 256 30.92 -4.70 12.73
N THR A 257 30.96 -3.41 12.74
CA THR A 257 29.82 -2.54 12.54
C THR A 257 28.99 -3.00 11.33
N ILE A 258 27.64 -3.02 11.46
CA ILE A 258 26.76 -3.11 10.31
C ILE A 258 27.04 -1.89 9.45
N THR A 259 27.75 -2.04 8.34
CA THR A 259 28.11 -0.94 7.48
C THR A 259 27.12 -0.79 6.33
N LEU A 260 26.89 0.44 5.92
CA LEU A 260 26.06 0.76 4.77
C LEU A 260 26.95 1.03 3.55
N LYS A 261 26.78 0.26 2.48
CA LYS A 261 27.50 0.47 1.20
C LYS A 261 27.16 1.81 0.56
N ASN A 262 25.99 2.35 0.85
CA ASN A 262 25.53 3.65 0.34
C ASN A 262 24.69 4.39 1.40
N LYS A 263 25.33 5.26 2.16
CA LYS A 263 24.68 6.09 3.20
C LYS A 263 23.65 7.04 2.61
N ASP A 264 23.90 7.62 1.44
CA ASP A 264 23.00 8.59 0.82
C ASP A 264 21.65 7.95 0.45
N THR A 265 21.68 6.75 -0.13
CA THR A 265 20.47 5.99 -0.43
C THR A 265 19.67 5.66 0.84
N TYR A 266 20.35 5.28 1.92
CA TYR A 266 19.73 5.02 3.22
C TYR A 266 19.04 6.27 3.78
N LEU A 267 19.77 7.39 3.83
CA LEU A 267 19.24 8.67 4.29
C LEU A 267 18.07 9.16 3.45
N HIS A 268 18.18 9.02 2.12
CA HIS A 268 17.10 9.40 1.20
C HIS A 268 15.83 8.57 1.41
N PHE A 269 15.95 7.29 1.64
CA PHE A 269 14.82 6.41 1.94
C PHE A 269 14.10 6.86 3.22
N TRP A 270 14.82 6.98 4.34
CA TRP A 270 14.23 7.33 5.63
C TRP A 270 13.86 8.82 5.78
N LYS A 271 14.36 9.67 4.91
CA LYS A 271 13.86 11.05 4.83
C LYS A 271 12.36 11.13 4.51
N ARG A 272 11.85 10.12 3.84
CA ARG A 272 10.44 10.01 3.44
C ARG A 272 9.51 9.61 4.59
N TYR A 273 10.01 8.84 5.54
CA TYR A 273 9.21 8.23 6.60
C TYR A 273 9.60 8.76 7.96
N LYS A 274 8.61 8.91 8.88
CA LYS A 274 8.86 9.31 10.26
C LYS A 274 9.09 8.06 11.11
N ARG A 275 10.32 7.88 11.60
CA ARG A 275 10.70 6.86 12.57
C ARG A 275 10.80 7.42 13.97
N PRO A 276 10.52 6.62 15.01
CA PRO A 276 9.86 5.33 14.95
C PRO A 276 8.37 5.48 14.61
N PRO A 277 7.64 4.38 14.34
CA PRO A 277 6.18 4.39 14.23
C PRO A 277 5.53 5.03 15.45
N LEU A 278 4.32 5.55 15.30
CA LEU A 278 3.56 6.08 16.43
C LEU A 278 3.41 5.01 17.52
N LYS A 279 3.58 5.40 18.78
CA LYS A 279 3.63 4.49 19.93
C LYS A 279 2.42 3.54 19.98
N GLU A 280 1.25 4.02 19.60
CA GLU A 280 0.01 3.25 19.55
C GLU A 280 0.04 2.08 18.53
N PHE A 281 0.94 2.12 17.53
CA PHE A 281 1.07 1.06 16.51
C PHE A 281 2.30 0.17 16.70
N GLN A 282 3.19 0.50 17.62
CA GLN A 282 4.45 -0.23 17.79
C GLN A 282 4.22 -1.69 18.17
N ASP A 283 3.40 -1.94 19.19
CA ASP A 283 3.08 -3.29 19.66
C ASP A 283 2.40 -4.09 18.53
N TYR A 284 1.44 -3.48 17.84
CA TYR A 284 0.76 -4.10 16.70
C TYR A 284 1.75 -4.51 15.58
N ILE A 285 2.68 -3.64 15.22
CA ILE A 285 3.67 -3.91 14.17
C ILE A 285 4.60 -5.06 14.58
N ILE A 286 5.02 -5.11 15.85
CA ILE A 286 5.88 -6.18 16.39
C ILE A 286 5.12 -7.50 16.42
N GLU A 287 3.90 -7.52 16.92
CA GLU A 287 3.05 -8.71 16.98
C GLU A 287 2.72 -9.27 15.59
N ARG A 288 2.66 -8.41 14.58
CA ARG A 288 2.35 -8.77 13.19
C ARG A 288 3.58 -8.94 12.29
N ARG A 289 4.70 -9.27 12.87
CA ARG A 289 5.92 -9.66 12.14
C ARG A 289 5.67 -10.81 11.14
N ASP A 290 4.73 -11.71 11.43
CA ASP A 290 4.28 -12.77 10.55
C ASP A 290 3.79 -12.27 9.18
N LEU A 291 3.29 -11.04 9.12
CA LEU A 291 2.94 -10.36 7.87
C LEU A 291 4.17 -9.97 7.03
N LEU A 292 5.35 -9.90 7.66
CA LEU A 292 6.64 -9.67 7.03
C LEU A 292 7.32 -11.02 6.72
N VAL A 293 6.62 -11.94 6.07
CA VAL A 293 7.13 -13.29 5.79
C VAL A 293 8.36 -13.21 4.87
N PRO A 294 9.49 -13.83 5.23
CA PRO A 294 10.68 -13.89 4.39
C PRO A 294 10.38 -14.52 3.03
N GLN A 295 11.06 -14.02 1.99
CA GLN A 295 10.81 -14.44 0.61
C GLN A 295 10.96 -15.96 0.42
N ASP A 296 11.94 -16.59 1.06
CA ASP A 296 12.19 -18.03 0.97
C ASP A 296 11.13 -18.89 1.69
N ILE A 297 10.51 -18.36 2.74
CA ILE A 297 9.37 -19.04 3.40
C ILE A 297 8.13 -18.91 2.51
N ARG A 298 7.93 -17.75 1.87
CA ARG A 298 6.86 -17.55 0.88
C ARG A 298 7.02 -18.51 -0.30
N GLU A 299 8.23 -18.64 -0.84
CA GLU A 299 8.54 -19.57 -1.93
C GLU A 299 8.23 -21.01 -1.55
N ARG A 300 8.60 -21.46 -0.34
CA ARG A 300 8.30 -22.82 0.14
C ARG A 300 6.83 -23.09 0.39
N LYS A 301 6.09 -22.12 0.87
CA LYS A 301 4.64 -22.24 1.14
C LYS A 301 3.79 -21.85 -0.07
N GLY A 302 4.40 -21.28 -1.13
CA GLY A 302 3.68 -20.67 -2.25
C GLY A 302 2.84 -19.45 -1.83
N ALA A 303 3.03 -18.96 -0.59
CA ALA A 303 2.28 -17.85 -0.04
C ALA A 303 2.85 -16.51 -0.53
N PHE A 304 2.43 -16.10 -1.72
CA PHE A 304 2.79 -14.80 -2.28
C PHE A 304 1.67 -13.80 -2.02
N PHE A 305 1.99 -12.74 -1.28
CA PHE A 305 1.08 -11.60 -1.21
C PHE A 305 1.03 -10.95 -2.59
N THR A 306 -0.17 -10.82 -3.14
CA THR A 306 -0.35 -10.13 -4.42
C THR A 306 0.11 -8.68 -4.28
N PRO A 307 1.16 -8.24 -5.00
CA PRO A 307 1.57 -6.85 -4.99
C PRO A 307 0.43 -5.96 -5.49
N ARG A 308 0.29 -4.79 -4.90
CA ARG A 308 -0.83 -3.90 -5.18
C ARG A 308 -0.94 -3.50 -6.66
N ILE A 309 0.18 -3.38 -7.36
CA ILE A 309 0.18 -3.09 -8.81
C ILE A 309 -0.59 -4.17 -9.60
N TRP A 310 -0.46 -5.44 -9.21
CA TRP A 310 -1.19 -6.54 -9.84
C TRP A 310 -2.66 -6.56 -9.43
N VAL A 311 -2.97 -6.20 -8.18
CA VAL A 311 -4.35 -6.04 -7.71
C VAL A 311 -5.06 -4.97 -8.53
N GLU A 312 -4.46 -3.80 -8.68
CA GLU A 312 -5.03 -2.68 -9.44
C GLU A 312 -5.19 -3.03 -10.93
N LEU A 313 -4.19 -3.69 -11.52
CA LEU A 313 -4.24 -4.10 -12.91
C LEU A 313 -5.32 -5.16 -13.16
N SER A 314 -5.43 -6.17 -12.30
CA SER A 314 -6.45 -7.21 -12.43
C SER A 314 -7.86 -6.67 -12.23
N GLN A 315 -8.06 -5.76 -11.27
CA GLN A 315 -9.35 -5.09 -11.05
C GLN A 315 -9.72 -4.20 -12.25
N LYS A 316 -8.73 -3.54 -12.86
CA LYS A 316 -8.95 -2.81 -14.11
C LYS A 316 -9.44 -3.73 -15.23
N TYR A 317 -8.81 -4.90 -15.42
CA TYR A 317 -9.26 -5.87 -16.42
C TYR A 317 -10.68 -6.39 -16.12
N LEU A 318 -11.03 -6.59 -14.85
CA LEU A 318 -12.40 -6.94 -14.47
C LEU A 318 -13.38 -5.82 -14.83
N THR A 319 -13.01 -4.57 -14.59
CA THR A 319 -13.82 -3.40 -14.99
C THR A 319 -13.98 -3.32 -16.51
N ASP A 320 -12.90 -3.52 -17.26
CA ASP A 320 -12.91 -3.48 -18.74
C ASP A 320 -13.77 -4.60 -19.34
N TYR A 321 -13.84 -5.76 -18.68
CA TYR A 321 -14.56 -6.93 -19.16
C TYR A 321 -16.02 -7.01 -18.67
N LEU A 322 -16.27 -6.70 -17.38
CA LEU A 322 -17.58 -6.85 -16.73
C LEU A 322 -18.37 -5.53 -16.65
N GLY A 323 -17.74 -4.40 -16.97
CA GLY A 323 -18.34 -3.08 -16.86
C GLY A 323 -17.99 -2.34 -15.56
N GLU A 324 -18.18 -1.03 -15.53
CA GLU A 324 -17.79 -0.17 -14.40
C GLU A 324 -18.51 -0.53 -13.07
N ASN A 325 -19.72 -1.07 -13.16
CA ASN A 325 -20.54 -1.42 -11.98
C ASN A 325 -20.36 -2.88 -11.53
N TRP A 326 -19.35 -3.59 -12.03
CA TRP A 326 -19.20 -5.02 -11.79
C TRP A 326 -19.18 -5.41 -10.30
N GLN A 327 -18.68 -4.56 -9.43
CA GLN A 327 -18.64 -4.85 -7.98
C GLN A 327 -20.04 -4.85 -7.33
N ASP A 328 -21.01 -4.17 -7.92
CA ASP A 328 -22.39 -4.16 -7.46
C ASP A 328 -23.23 -5.27 -8.16
N ASP A 329 -22.86 -5.63 -9.39
CA ASP A 329 -23.59 -6.59 -10.21
C ASP A 329 -23.16 -8.05 -10.00
N TYR A 330 -21.94 -8.27 -9.48
CA TYR A 330 -21.33 -9.59 -9.30
C TYR A 330 -20.97 -9.87 -7.85
N TYR A 331 -20.98 -11.15 -7.49
CA TYR A 331 -20.42 -11.66 -6.24
C TYR A 331 -18.96 -12.03 -6.48
N ILE A 332 -18.12 -11.79 -5.48
CA ILE A 332 -16.67 -12.01 -5.57
C ILE A 332 -16.26 -12.95 -4.46
N TRP A 333 -15.59 -14.03 -4.80
CA TRP A 333 -15.04 -14.95 -3.82
C TRP A 333 -13.55 -15.19 -4.09
N ASP A 334 -12.71 -14.78 -3.13
CA ASP A 334 -11.31 -15.17 -3.07
C ASP A 334 -11.18 -16.36 -2.12
N CYS A 335 -10.97 -17.56 -2.69
CA CYS A 335 -10.89 -18.80 -1.92
C CYS A 335 -9.48 -19.13 -1.43
N ALA A 336 -8.48 -18.28 -1.71
CA ALA A 336 -7.13 -18.34 -1.19
C ALA A 336 -6.64 -16.95 -0.75
N ALA A 337 -7.49 -16.23 -0.02
CA ALA A 337 -7.35 -14.80 0.23
C ALA A 337 -6.09 -14.42 1.05
N GLY A 338 -5.50 -15.37 1.81
CA GLY A 338 -4.44 -15.05 2.75
C GLY A 338 -4.89 -13.92 3.68
N THR A 339 -4.17 -12.82 3.71
CA THR A 339 -4.54 -11.64 4.50
C THR A 339 -5.49 -10.66 3.77
N GLY A 340 -6.05 -11.04 2.61
CA GLY A 340 -7.04 -10.25 1.87
C GLY A 340 -6.45 -9.17 0.97
N ASN A 341 -5.20 -9.26 0.54
CA ASN A 341 -4.55 -8.24 -0.28
C ASN A 341 -5.19 -8.10 -1.67
N LEU A 342 -5.61 -9.20 -2.28
CA LEU A 342 -6.25 -9.19 -3.60
C LEU A 342 -7.58 -8.44 -3.60
N LEU A 343 -8.27 -8.45 -2.47
CA LEU A 343 -9.56 -7.79 -2.26
C LEU A 343 -9.44 -6.31 -1.91
N ALA A 344 -8.21 -5.81 -1.74
CA ALA A 344 -7.98 -4.40 -1.44
C ALA A 344 -8.48 -3.50 -2.57
N GLY A 345 -9.25 -2.46 -2.23
CA GLY A 345 -9.84 -1.54 -3.20
C GLY A 345 -11.22 -1.94 -3.73
N LEU A 346 -11.72 -3.13 -3.37
CA LEU A 346 -13.12 -3.48 -3.63
C LEU A 346 -14.04 -2.73 -2.65
N THR A 347 -15.19 -2.27 -3.14
CA THR A 347 -16.02 -1.29 -2.42
C THR A 347 -17.36 -1.85 -1.92
N ASN A 348 -17.88 -2.92 -2.53
CA ASN A 348 -19.14 -3.52 -2.10
C ASN A 348 -18.92 -4.74 -1.19
N LYS A 349 -18.73 -4.48 0.10
CA LYS A 349 -18.49 -5.51 1.12
C LYS A 349 -19.57 -6.59 1.24
N TYR A 350 -20.79 -6.30 0.77
CA TYR A 350 -21.90 -7.26 0.82
C TYR A 350 -21.76 -8.38 -0.22
N ASN A 351 -21.04 -8.10 -1.30
CA ASN A 351 -20.82 -9.03 -2.40
C ASN A 351 -19.46 -9.74 -2.33
N ILE A 352 -18.63 -9.45 -1.31
CA ILE A 352 -17.27 -9.97 -1.19
C ILE A 352 -17.22 -11.09 -0.16
N TYR A 353 -16.63 -12.21 -0.54
CA TYR A 353 -16.33 -13.36 0.30
C TYR A 353 -14.82 -13.65 0.25
N ALA A 354 -14.25 -13.94 1.40
CA ALA A 354 -12.84 -14.26 1.54
C ALA A 354 -12.66 -15.50 2.40
N SER A 355 -11.93 -16.47 1.88
CA SER A 355 -11.58 -17.65 2.67
C SER A 355 -10.10 -17.99 2.53
N THR A 356 -9.54 -18.57 3.56
CA THR A 356 -8.14 -18.97 3.61
C THR A 356 -7.97 -20.20 4.49
N LEU A 357 -6.86 -20.93 4.28
CA LEU A 357 -6.55 -22.15 5.03
C LEU A 357 -6.20 -21.83 6.50
N ASP A 358 -5.50 -20.73 6.76
CA ASP A 358 -4.95 -20.37 8.06
C ASP A 358 -5.91 -19.47 8.86
N GLN A 359 -6.26 -19.91 10.08
CA GLN A 359 -7.07 -19.10 11.01
C GLN A 359 -6.38 -17.77 11.38
N ALA A 360 -5.04 -17.75 11.42
CA ALA A 360 -4.28 -16.53 11.67
C ALA A 360 -4.57 -15.44 10.61
N ASP A 361 -4.66 -15.83 9.33
CA ASP A 361 -4.99 -14.91 8.24
C ASP A 361 -6.43 -14.39 8.35
N VAL A 362 -7.38 -15.25 8.76
CA VAL A 362 -8.77 -14.82 9.05
C VAL A 362 -8.79 -13.76 10.15
N ASN A 363 -8.03 -13.97 11.22
CA ASN A 363 -7.94 -13.02 12.33
C ASN A 363 -7.37 -11.67 11.86
N VAL A 364 -6.34 -11.69 11.01
CA VAL A 364 -5.79 -10.48 10.39
C VAL A 364 -6.84 -9.74 9.56
N MET A 365 -7.60 -10.46 8.73
CA MET A 365 -8.67 -9.84 7.95
C MET A 365 -9.76 -9.25 8.85
N HIS A 366 -10.14 -9.93 9.94
CA HIS A 366 -11.11 -9.41 10.91
C HIS A 366 -10.62 -8.13 11.59
N GLU A 367 -9.34 -8.06 11.97
CA GLU A 367 -8.76 -6.83 12.50
C GLU A 367 -8.75 -5.69 11.47
N ARG A 368 -8.41 -6.00 10.21
CA ARG A 368 -8.48 -5.01 9.12
C ARG A 368 -9.91 -4.46 8.95
N ILE A 369 -10.94 -5.31 9.13
CA ILE A 369 -12.35 -4.90 9.13
C ILE A 369 -12.64 -3.93 10.28
N ASP A 370 -12.19 -4.24 11.49
CA ASP A 370 -12.37 -3.36 12.66
C ASP A 370 -11.70 -1.98 12.48
N HIS A 371 -10.74 -1.92 11.57
CA HIS A 371 -10.03 -0.70 11.22
C HIS A 371 -10.45 -0.09 9.87
N GLY A 372 -11.60 -0.48 9.34
CA GLY A 372 -12.23 0.13 8.18
C GLY A 372 -12.00 -0.57 6.85
N ALA A 373 -11.44 -1.80 6.82
CA ALA A 373 -11.41 -2.58 5.58
C ALA A 373 -12.84 -2.92 5.13
N ASN A 374 -13.06 -2.83 3.84
CA ASN A 374 -14.39 -2.95 3.26
C ASN A 374 -14.79 -4.41 3.01
N LEU A 375 -14.81 -5.18 4.09
CA LEU A 375 -15.23 -6.58 4.15
C LEU A 375 -16.25 -6.76 5.29
N LEU A 376 -17.00 -7.84 5.25
CA LEU A 376 -17.88 -8.25 6.36
C LEU A 376 -17.25 -9.41 7.12
N LYS A 377 -17.22 -9.36 8.46
CA LYS A 377 -16.69 -10.44 9.29
C LYS A 377 -17.33 -11.80 8.98
N ASN A 378 -18.65 -11.81 8.75
CA ASN A 378 -19.37 -13.05 8.41
C ASN A 378 -19.03 -13.62 7.02
N ASN A 379 -18.42 -12.83 6.17
CA ASN A 379 -18.00 -13.24 4.82
C ASN A 379 -16.50 -13.59 4.77
N VAL A 380 -15.78 -13.48 5.91
CA VAL A 380 -14.36 -13.84 6.06
C VAL A 380 -14.26 -15.03 7.00
N PHE A 381 -13.77 -16.17 6.49
CA PHE A 381 -13.80 -17.42 7.22
C PHE A 381 -12.66 -18.36 6.84
N GLN A 382 -12.36 -19.30 7.75
CA GLN A 382 -11.41 -20.37 7.47
C GLN A 382 -12.09 -21.44 6.60
N PHE A 383 -11.42 -21.85 5.53
CA PHE A 383 -11.91 -22.89 4.63
C PHE A 383 -10.75 -23.52 3.85
N ASP A 384 -10.67 -24.84 3.88
CA ASP A 384 -9.78 -25.62 3.03
C ASP A 384 -10.48 -25.93 1.71
N PHE A 385 -10.23 -25.11 0.70
CA PHE A 385 -10.87 -25.22 -0.61
C PHE A 385 -10.68 -26.60 -1.28
N LEU A 386 -9.59 -27.29 -0.94
CA LEU A 386 -9.26 -28.59 -1.55
C LEU A 386 -9.89 -29.79 -0.82
N ASN A 387 -10.19 -29.65 0.49
CA ASN A 387 -10.59 -30.77 1.33
C ASN A 387 -11.94 -30.57 2.03
N ASP A 388 -12.37 -29.35 2.25
CA ASP A 388 -13.63 -29.08 2.95
C ASP A 388 -14.83 -29.28 2.03
N ASP A 389 -15.95 -29.65 2.65
CA ASP A 389 -17.24 -29.71 1.99
C ASP A 389 -17.88 -28.31 1.94
N PHE A 390 -18.56 -27.99 0.84
CA PHE A 390 -19.21 -26.68 0.66
C PHE A 390 -20.34 -26.40 1.66
N SER A 391 -20.81 -27.40 2.40
CA SER A 391 -21.74 -27.19 3.52
C SER A 391 -21.12 -26.40 4.68
N LYS A 392 -19.78 -26.27 4.73
CA LYS A 392 -19.05 -25.42 5.71
C LYS A 392 -19.02 -23.95 5.32
N LEU A 393 -19.36 -23.59 4.09
CA LEU A 393 -19.40 -22.20 3.66
C LEU A 393 -20.49 -21.42 4.40
N PRO A 394 -20.36 -20.11 4.55
CA PRO A 394 -21.45 -19.25 5.03
C PRO A 394 -22.74 -19.48 4.21
N GLN A 395 -23.89 -19.48 4.87
CA GLN A 395 -25.18 -19.77 4.21
C GLN A 395 -25.43 -18.86 3.01
N SER A 396 -25.07 -17.58 3.13
CA SER A 396 -25.22 -16.61 2.03
C SER A 396 -24.41 -16.97 0.78
N LEU A 397 -23.22 -17.56 0.94
CA LEU A 397 -22.41 -18.04 -0.18
C LEU A 397 -22.96 -19.35 -0.74
N GLN A 398 -23.45 -20.27 0.12
CA GLN A 398 -24.14 -21.46 -0.32
C GLN A 398 -25.38 -21.13 -1.16
N ASP A 399 -26.16 -20.13 -0.75
CA ASP A 399 -27.35 -19.67 -1.49
C ASP A 399 -26.98 -19.12 -2.88
N ILE A 400 -25.84 -18.44 -3.00
CA ILE A 400 -25.32 -17.96 -4.30
C ILE A 400 -24.89 -19.15 -5.18
N ILE A 401 -24.18 -20.11 -4.63
CA ILE A 401 -23.67 -21.27 -5.38
C ILE A 401 -24.80 -22.16 -5.85
N ASN A 402 -25.84 -22.34 -5.03
CA ASN A 402 -26.97 -23.22 -5.32
C ASN A 402 -28.02 -22.61 -6.25
N ASP A 403 -28.09 -21.28 -6.34
CA ASP A 403 -28.98 -20.56 -7.26
C ASP A 403 -28.28 -20.36 -8.61
N GLU A 404 -28.86 -20.86 -9.69
CA GLU A 404 -28.26 -20.83 -11.03
C GLU A 404 -28.02 -19.41 -11.54
N GLU A 405 -28.92 -18.47 -11.29
CA GLU A 405 -28.80 -17.11 -11.78
C GLU A 405 -27.77 -16.32 -10.97
N LYS A 406 -27.71 -16.51 -9.65
CA LYS A 406 -26.71 -15.90 -8.81
C LYS A 406 -25.32 -16.48 -9.06
N ARG A 407 -25.23 -17.80 -9.27
CA ARG A 407 -23.97 -18.47 -9.58
C ARG A 407 -23.34 -17.98 -10.89
N LYS A 408 -24.13 -17.64 -11.91
CA LYS A 408 -23.65 -17.00 -13.15
C LYS A 408 -22.97 -15.65 -12.90
N LYS A 409 -23.30 -15.01 -11.78
CA LYS A 409 -22.70 -13.74 -11.34
C LYS A 409 -21.61 -13.93 -10.29
N LEU A 410 -21.20 -15.15 -9.96
CA LEU A 410 -20.12 -15.41 -9.02
C LEU A 410 -18.78 -15.40 -9.75
N VAL A 411 -17.91 -14.46 -9.39
CA VAL A 411 -16.54 -14.35 -9.86
C VAL A 411 -15.63 -14.97 -8.82
N VAL A 412 -14.95 -16.04 -9.16
CA VAL A 412 -13.84 -16.57 -8.36
C VAL A 412 -12.59 -15.75 -8.71
N TYR A 413 -12.25 -14.82 -7.83
CA TYR A 413 -11.14 -13.90 -8.01
C TYR A 413 -10.02 -14.29 -7.07
N ILE A 414 -9.02 -14.97 -7.58
CA ILE A 414 -8.01 -15.68 -6.80
C ILE A 414 -6.61 -15.46 -7.36
N ASN A 415 -5.64 -15.33 -6.46
CA ASN A 415 -4.22 -15.50 -6.73
C ASN A 415 -3.74 -16.72 -5.93
N PRO A 416 -3.80 -17.94 -6.51
CA PRO A 416 -3.49 -19.17 -5.78
C PRO A 416 -1.99 -19.25 -5.43
N PRO A 417 -1.61 -20.06 -4.43
CA PRO A 417 -0.21 -20.34 -4.13
C PRO A 417 0.52 -20.94 -5.34
N TYR A 418 1.73 -20.43 -5.63
CA TYR A 418 2.56 -20.88 -6.77
C TYR A 418 3.53 -22.01 -6.42
N ALA A 419 3.30 -22.78 -5.36
CA ALA A 419 4.16 -23.88 -5.01
C ALA A 419 3.85 -25.10 -5.88
N GLU A 420 4.73 -25.43 -6.80
CA GLU A 420 4.73 -26.77 -7.39
C GLU A 420 5.07 -27.80 -6.33
N VAL A 421 4.27 -28.86 -6.23
CA VAL A 421 4.55 -30.00 -5.36
C VAL A 421 5.91 -30.65 -5.74
N SER A 422 6.39 -30.47 -6.99
CA SER A 422 7.68 -30.90 -7.47
C SER A 422 8.86 -30.08 -6.96
N SER A 423 8.65 -28.82 -6.57
CA SER A 423 9.72 -27.90 -6.13
C SER A 423 10.03 -27.97 -4.63
N VAL A 424 9.18 -28.61 -3.84
CA VAL A 424 9.31 -28.74 -2.37
C VAL A 424 10.18 -29.93 -1.97
N GLY A 425 11.35 -30.08 -2.55
CA GLY A 425 12.20 -31.19 -2.12
C GLY A 425 13.62 -31.15 -2.60
N VAL A 426 14.50 -31.36 -1.68
CA VAL A 426 15.93 -31.60 -1.92
C VAL A 426 16.11 -32.73 -2.92
N LYS A 427 16.94 -32.49 -3.92
CA LYS A 427 17.38 -33.42 -4.97
C LYS A 427 17.21 -34.90 -4.63
N GLY A 428 16.34 -35.58 -5.33
CA GLY A 428 16.42 -37.02 -5.55
C GLY A 428 15.43 -37.93 -4.81
N LYS A 429 14.64 -37.49 -3.82
CA LYS A 429 13.64 -38.34 -3.13
C LYS A 429 12.25 -37.75 -2.90
N ALA A 430 12.05 -36.53 -3.31
CA ALA A 430 10.84 -35.76 -2.98
C ALA A 430 9.62 -36.12 -3.84
N GLY A 431 9.79 -36.56 -5.09
CA GLY A 431 8.69 -36.80 -6.02
C GLY A 431 7.71 -37.91 -5.59
N VAL A 432 8.17 -38.92 -4.83
CA VAL A 432 7.31 -40.04 -4.40
C VAL A 432 6.38 -39.66 -3.25
N ASN A 433 6.79 -38.76 -2.36
CA ASN A 433 5.97 -38.34 -1.24
C ASN A 433 4.96 -37.24 -1.66
N GLN A 434 5.22 -36.51 -2.69
CA GLN A 434 4.41 -35.41 -3.18
C GLN A 434 3.20 -35.88 -3.99
N SER A 435 3.39 -36.91 -4.84
CA SER A 435 2.26 -37.55 -5.52
C SER A 435 1.27 -38.20 -4.55
N LYS A 436 1.73 -38.58 -3.34
CA LYS A 436 0.84 -39.08 -2.28
C LYS A 436 0.03 -37.96 -1.61
N ILE A 437 0.59 -36.77 -1.46
CA ILE A 437 -0.14 -35.61 -0.87
C ILE A 437 -1.23 -35.14 -1.82
N THR A 438 -0.96 -34.99 -3.10
CA THR A 438 -1.95 -34.57 -4.09
C THR A 438 -3.04 -35.59 -4.32
N THR A 439 -2.77 -36.88 -4.16
CA THR A 439 -3.81 -37.93 -4.25
C THR A 439 -4.74 -37.98 -3.03
N GLN A 440 -4.42 -37.29 -1.93
CA GLN A 440 -5.24 -37.21 -0.73
C GLN A 440 -6.29 -36.10 -0.77
N PHE A 441 -6.22 -35.17 -1.71
CA PHE A 441 -7.24 -34.12 -1.82
C PHE A 441 -8.57 -34.67 -2.33
N LYS A 442 -9.66 -34.37 -1.65
CA LYS A 442 -11.01 -34.81 -2.04
C LYS A 442 -11.38 -34.42 -3.47
N ILE A 443 -10.97 -33.22 -3.88
CA ILE A 443 -11.23 -32.73 -5.23
C ILE A 443 -10.52 -33.58 -6.30
N ASN A 444 -9.38 -34.20 -5.96
CA ASN A 444 -8.70 -35.14 -6.87
C ASN A 444 -9.53 -36.41 -7.10
N GLU A 445 -10.25 -36.90 -6.09
CA GLU A 445 -11.16 -38.03 -6.24
C GLU A 445 -12.27 -37.73 -7.26
N PHE A 446 -12.73 -36.47 -7.29
CA PHE A 446 -13.75 -36.01 -8.25
C PHE A 446 -13.18 -35.83 -9.67
N LEU A 447 -11.96 -35.35 -9.80
CA LEU A 447 -11.35 -35.04 -11.12
C LEU A 447 -10.63 -36.23 -11.75
N LYS A 448 -10.03 -37.12 -10.96
CA LYS A 448 -9.30 -38.28 -11.47
C LYS A 448 -10.10 -39.15 -12.46
N PRO A 449 -11.40 -39.42 -12.25
CA PRO A 449 -12.22 -40.13 -13.24
C PRO A 449 -12.41 -39.35 -14.55
N LYS A 450 -12.28 -38.03 -14.55
CA LYS A 450 -12.54 -37.16 -15.70
C LYS A 450 -11.30 -36.86 -16.53
N ILE A 451 -10.15 -36.66 -15.90
CA ILE A 451 -8.92 -36.20 -16.55
C ILE A 451 -7.71 -37.09 -16.26
N GLY A 452 -7.90 -38.24 -15.57
CA GLY A 452 -6.84 -39.19 -15.28
C GLY A 452 -5.72 -38.61 -14.38
N ASN A 453 -4.48 -39.01 -14.63
CA ASN A 453 -3.33 -38.57 -13.82
C ASN A 453 -3.01 -37.09 -13.95
N ALA A 454 -3.52 -36.39 -14.98
CA ALA A 454 -3.38 -34.95 -15.10
C ALA A 454 -4.03 -34.18 -13.93
N SER A 455 -4.97 -34.80 -13.20
CA SER A 455 -5.52 -34.24 -11.97
C SER A 455 -4.45 -33.97 -10.92
N ASN A 456 -3.39 -34.80 -10.85
CA ASN A 456 -2.30 -34.60 -9.89
C ASN A 456 -1.42 -33.40 -10.25
N GLU A 457 -1.32 -33.05 -11.53
CA GLU A 457 -0.55 -31.92 -12.01
C GLU A 457 -1.28 -30.60 -11.82
N ILE A 458 -2.61 -30.60 -12.03
CA ILE A 458 -3.45 -29.40 -11.80
C ILE A 458 -3.40 -28.96 -10.35
N PHE A 459 -3.42 -29.91 -9.39
CA PHE A 459 -3.36 -29.58 -7.95
C PHE A 459 -1.95 -29.33 -7.44
N ALA A 460 -0.93 -29.59 -8.23
CA ALA A 460 0.41 -29.09 -7.94
C ALA A 460 0.55 -27.56 -8.07
N LEU A 461 -0.48 -26.90 -8.62
CA LEU A 461 -0.54 -25.45 -8.79
C LEU A 461 -1.38 -24.75 -7.70
N PHE A 462 -2.02 -25.50 -6.82
CA PHE A 462 -2.78 -24.98 -5.67
C PHE A 462 -2.01 -25.31 -4.36
#